data_056cae20aba4053d226b522e938c34b4
#
_entry.id   056cae20aba4053d226b522e938c34b4
#
_cell.length_a   1.000
_cell.length_b   1.000
_cell.length_c   1.000
_cell.angle_alpha   90.00
_cell.angle_beta   90.00
_cell.angle_gamma   90.00
#
_symmetry.space_group_name_H-M   'P 1'
#
loop_
_entity.id
_entity.type
_entity.pdbx_description
1 polymer ?
#
loop_
_entity_poly.entity_id
_entity_poly.type
_entity_poly.pdbx_seq_one_letter_code
_entity_poly.pdbx_strand_id
1 'polypeptide(L)'
;MPAEKDLKILVGDDFSATRTVVINHLSKLGYSNTDEAENGFSALARLKSALFDLVVTDWSMSDMSGLDLLKQIRSDSDLKHIPVLMVTSEDLQGNIITAIKAGLNDYIVRPFEEYTFKLKLEKIFF
;
A
#
# COMPACT_ATOMS: atom_id res chain seq x y z
N MET A 1 -8.43 18.12 7.03
CA MET A 1 -9.63 17.40 6.59
C MET A 1 -9.89 16.23 7.51
N PRO A 2 -10.97 16.25 8.28
CA PRO A 2 -11.24 15.15 9.21
C PRO A 2 -11.42 13.81 8.52
N ALA A 3 -11.92 13.81 7.30
CA ALA A 3 -12.18 12.57 6.56
C ALA A 3 -10.94 11.72 6.31
N GLU A 4 -9.74 12.33 6.25
CA GLU A 4 -8.54 11.56 5.98
C GLU A 4 -8.20 10.58 7.10
N LYS A 5 -8.61 10.86 8.34
CA LYS A 5 -8.34 9.96 9.46
C LYS A 5 -9.24 8.73 9.46
N ASP A 6 -10.32 8.77 8.70
CA ASP A 6 -11.25 7.65 8.58
C ASP A 6 -10.96 6.78 7.35
N LEU A 7 -9.89 7.09 6.61
CA LEU A 7 -9.53 6.33 5.42
C LEU A 7 -9.33 4.85 5.77
N LYS A 8 -9.91 3.98 4.97
CA LYS A 8 -9.75 2.54 5.14
C LYS A 8 -8.55 2.08 4.32
N ILE A 9 -7.57 1.50 5.00
CA ILE A 9 -6.27 1.19 4.42
C ILE A 9 -6.02 -0.30 4.49
N LEU A 10 -5.68 -0.91 3.35
CA LEU A 10 -5.29 -2.30 3.29
C LEU A 10 -3.76 -2.38 3.30
N VAL A 11 -3.22 -3.18 4.22
CA VAL A 11 -1.77 -3.40 4.34
C VAL A 11 -1.45 -4.83 3.91
N GLY A 12 -0.67 -4.95 2.84
CA GLY A 12 -0.30 -6.25 2.28
C GLY A 12 1.19 -6.54 2.45
N ASP A 13 1.51 -7.69 3.03
CA ASP A 13 2.88 -8.16 3.21
C ASP A 13 2.86 -9.62 3.66
N ASP A 14 3.83 -10.43 3.22
CA ASP A 14 3.94 -11.84 3.61
C ASP A 14 4.16 -12.01 5.11
N PHE A 15 4.85 -11.06 5.75
CA PHE A 15 5.29 -11.19 7.12
C PHE A 15 4.44 -10.34 8.05
N SER A 16 3.84 -10.99 9.06
CA SER A 16 3.01 -10.29 10.04
C SER A 16 3.79 -9.22 10.80
N ALA A 17 5.07 -9.45 11.07
CA ALA A 17 5.91 -8.47 11.76
C ALA A 17 6.04 -7.18 10.94
N THR A 18 6.21 -7.29 9.63
CA THR A 18 6.32 -6.13 8.76
C THR A 18 4.98 -5.40 8.64
N ARG A 19 3.86 -6.16 8.54
CA ARG A 19 2.53 -5.54 8.55
C ARG A 19 2.29 -4.75 9.82
N THR A 20 2.69 -5.33 10.97
CA THR A 20 2.54 -4.68 12.27
C THR A 20 3.30 -3.36 12.32
N VAL A 21 4.53 -3.31 11.78
CA VAL A 21 5.31 -2.06 11.73
C VAL A 21 4.57 -0.99 10.93
N VAL A 22 4.06 -1.33 9.76
CA VAL A 22 3.33 -0.38 8.92
C VAL A 22 2.06 0.10 9.62
N ILE A 23 1.30 -0.82 10.19
CA ILE A 23 0.06 -0.50 10.90
C ILE A 23 0.33 0.40 12.09
N ASN A 24 1.41 0.16 12.83
CA ASN A 24 1.78 1.01 13.96
C ASN A 24 2.14 2.43 13.52
N HIS A 25 2.85 2.58 12.41
CA HIS A 25 3.12 3.91 11.86
C HIS A 25 1.83 4.62 11.46
N LEU A 26 0.93 3.90 10.80
CA LEU A 26 -0.38 4.46 10.42
C LEU A 26 -1.17 4.89 11.65
N SER A 27 -1.21 4.03 12.67
CA SER A 27 -1.92 4.32 13.91
C SER A 27 -1.39 5.58 14.60
N LYS A 28 -0.07 5.71 14.67
CA LYS A 28 0.56 6.90 15.28
C LYS A 28 0.23 8.17 14.51
N LEU A 29 0.01 8.06 13.23
CA LEU A 29 -0.37 9.20 12.39
C LEU A 29 -1.89 9.48 12.42
N GLY A 30 -2.65 8.66 13.14
CA GLY A 30 -4.09 8.84 13.30
C GLY A 30 -4.95 7.99 12.37
N TYR A 31 -4.35 7.09 11.59
CA TYR A 31 -5.07 6.20 10.67
C TYR A 31 -5.22 4.82 11.34
N SER A 32 -6.38 4.58 11.93
CA SER A 32 -6.62 3.34 12.67
C SER A 32 -7.57 2.36 11.97
N ASN A 33 -8.16 2.76 10.84
CA ASN A 33 -9.07 1.89 10.10
C ASN A 33 -8.27 1.07 9.08
N THR A 34 -7.57 0.05 9.57
CA THR A 34 -6.69 -0.77 8.76
C THR A 34 -7.16 -2.21 8.70
N ASP A 35 -6.86 -2.88 7.61
CA ASP A 35 -7.05 -4.31 7.44
C ASP A 35 -5.77 -4.89 6.85
N GLU A 36 -5.60 -6.20 6.94
CA GLU A 36 -4.37 -6.87 6.53
C GLU A 36 -4.62 -7.93 5.48
N ALA A 37 -3.61 -8.11 4.63
CA ALA A 37 -3.57 -9.23 3.70
C ALA A 37 -2.17 -9.83 3.73
N GLU A 38 -2.09 -11.15 3.78
CA GLU A 38 -0.81 -11.86 3.90
C GLU A 38 -0.19 -12.19 2.55
N ASN A 39 -0.93 -12.01 1.46
CA ASN A 39 -0.42 -12.25 0.11
C ASN A 39 -1.26 -11.46 -0.91
N GLY A 40 -0.83 -11.51 -2.18
CA GLY A 40 -1.48 -10.74 -3.23
C GLY A 40 -2.90 -11.21 -3.53
N PHE A 41 -3.14 -12.51 -3.51
CA PHE A 41 -4.49 -13.02 -3.77
C PHE A 41 -5.47 -12.62 -2.67
N SER A 42 -5.05 -12.70 -1.40
CA SER A 42 -5.90 -12.27 -0.30
C SER A 42 -6.14 -10.77 -0.32
N ALA A 43 -5.12 -9.99 -0.71
CA ALA A 43 -5.28 -8.54 -0.87
C ALA A 43 -6.33 -8.22 -1.92
N LEU A 44 -6.26 -8.88 -3.07
CA LEU A 44 -7.20 -8.65 -4.16
C LEU A 44 -8.62 -9.06 -3.75
N ALA A 45 -8.76 -10.19 -3.05
CA ALA A 45 -10.06 -10.65 -2.55
C ALA A 45 -10.68 -9.63 -1.58
N ARG A 46 -9.87 -9.06 -0.68
CA ARG A 46 -10.37 -8.05 0.26
C ARG A 46 -10.80 -6.78 -0.48
N LEU A 47 -10.01 -6.35 -1.47
CA LEU A 47 -10.34 -5.17 -2.26
C LEU A 47 -11.66 -5.33 -3.02
N LYS A 48 -11.98 -6.55 -3.43
CA LYS A 48 -13.24 -6.83 -4.13
C LYS A 48 -14.43 -6.95 -3.19
N SER A 49 -14.18 -7.20 -1.89
CA SER A 49 -15.25 -7.43 -0.92
C SER A 49 -15.63 -6.20 -0.10
N ALA A 50 -14.83 -5.14 -0.12
CA ALA A 50 -15.06 -3.94 0.67
C ALA A 50 -14.44 -2.72 -0.01
N LEU A 51 -14.87 -1.53 0.39
CA LEU A 51 -14.31 -0.28 -0.14
C LEU A 51 -13.06 0.09 0.64
N PHE A 52 -11.97 0.32 -0.09
CA PHE A 52 -10.70 0.78 0.48
C PHE A 52 -10.28 2.09 -0.16
N ASP A 53 -9.58 2.91 0.61
CA ASP A 53 -9.13 4.24 0.17
C ASP A 53 -7.64 4.26 -0.16
N LEU A 54 -6.89 3.27 0.29
CA LEU A 54 -5.45 3.18 0.06
C LEU A 54 -4.99 1.74 0.21
N VAL A 55 -4.04 1.34 -0.63
CA VAL A 55 -3.32 0.07 -0.48
C VAL A 55 -1.87 0.40 -0.18
N VAL A 56 -1.35 -0.14 0.92
CA VAL A 56 0.08 -0.11 1.26
C VAL A 56 0.59 -1.54 1.15
N THR A 57 1.44 -1.81 0.20
CA THR A 57 1.89 -3.18 -0.08
C THR A 57 3.39 -3.29 -0.23
N ASP A 58 3.94 -4.43 0.16
CA ASP A 58 5.32 -4.76 -0.15
C ASP A 58 5.46 -5.07 -1.64
N TRP A 59 6.67 -4.92 -2.15
CA TRP A 59 7.02 -5.33 -3.52
C TRP A 59 7.01 -6.85 -3.65
N SER A 60 7.64 -7.53 -2.70
CA SER A 60 7.82 -8.99 -2.77
C SER A 60 6.81 -9.71 -1.91
N MET A 61 6.00 -10.55 -2.54
CA MET A 61 5.07 -11.44 -1.84
C MET A 61 5.12 -12.81 -2.52
N SER A 62 4.83 -13.86 -1.77
CA SER A 62 5.10 -15.23 -2.19
C SER A 62 4.29 -15.71 -3.40
N ASP A 63 3.06 -15.26 -3.54
CA ASP A 63 2.14 -15.73 -4.58
C ASP A 63 2.01 -14.76 -5.75
N MET A 64 1.99 -13.48 -5.45
CA MET A 64 1.78 -12.42 -6.42
C MET A 64 2.59 -11.22 -5.94
N SER A 65 3.49 -10.72 -6.77
CA SER A 65 4.30 -9.56 -6.40
C SER A 65 3.43 -8.31 -6.21
N GLY A 66 3.97 -7.32 -5.49
CA GLY A 66 3.29 -6.04 -5.37
C GLY A 66 3.04 -5.38 -6.72
N LEU A 67 3.97 -5.56 -7.67
CA LEU A 67 3.78 -5.07 -9.03
C LEU A 67 2.60 -5.74 -9.72
N ASP A 68 2.48 -7.06 -9.59
CA ASP A 68 1.37 -7.79 -10.19
C ASP A 68 0.05 -7.40 -9.55
N LEU A 69 0.04 -7.22 -8.23
CA LEU A 69 -1.14 -6.72 -7.52
C LEU A 69 -1.53 -5.33 -8.04
N LEU A 70 -0.55 -4.44 -8.22
CA LEU A 70 -0.79 -3.10 -8.76
C LEU A 70 -1.43 -3.18 -10.15
N LYS A 71 -0.90 -4.05 -11.01
CA LYS A 71 -1.46 -4.23 -12.35
C LYS A 71 -2.90 -4.74 -12.31
N GLN A 72 -3.20 -5.65 -11.40
CA GLN A 72 -4.56 -6.16 -11.21
C GLN A 72 -5.49 -5.04 -10.76
N ILE A 73 -5.05 -4.23 -9.81
CA ILE A 73 -5.84 -3.09 -9.32
C ILE A 73 -6.13 -2.11 -10.45
N ARG A 74 -5.11 -1.76 -11.24
CA ARG A 74 -5.26 -0.77 -12.31
C ARG A 74 -6.08 -1.28 -13.50
N SER A 75 -6.17 -2.59 -13.69
CA SER A 75 -6.97 -3.18 -14.76
C SER A 75 -8.41 -3.46 -14.36
N ASP A 76 -8.76 -3.32 -13.09
CA ASP A 76 -10.11 -3.55 -12.58
C ASP A 76 -10.88 -2.23 -12.55
N SER A 77 -12.01 -2.15 -13.23
CA SER A 77 -12.77 -0.91 -13.35
C SER A 77 -13.28 -0.38 -12.00
N ASP A 78 -13.47 -1.26 -11.03
CA ASP A 78 -13.95 -0.87 -9.70
C ASP A 78 -12.81 -0.50 -8.75
N LEU A 79 -11.58 -0.90 -9.04
CA LEU A 79 -10.43 -0.72 -8.15
C LEU A 79 -9.38 0.27 -8.68
N LYS A 80 -9.41 0.57 -9.97
CA LYS A 80 -8.32 1.30 -10.63
C LYS A 80 -8.07 2.71 -10.08
N HIS A 81 -9.01 3.26 -9.33
CA HIS A 81 -8.87 4.60 -8.73
C HIS A 81 -8.15 4.59 -7.38
N ILE A 82 -7.96 3.41 -6.77
CA ILE A 82 -7.40 3.31 -5.42
C ILE A 82 -5.91 3.62 -5.45
N PRO A 83 -5.44 4.60 -4.65
CA PRO A 83 -4.00 4.87 -4.55
C PRO A 83 -3.24 3.67 -4.00
N VAL A 84 -2.03 3.45 -4.52
CA VAL A 84 -1.15 2.38 -4.07
C VAL A 84 0.20 2.96 -3.68
N LEU A 85 0.61 2.69 -2.45
CA LEU A 85 1.93 3.04 -1.93
C LEU A 85 2.71 1.74 -1.71
N MET A 86 3.89 1.64 -2.30
CA MET A 86 4.74 0.47 -2.12
C MET A 86 5.78 0.70 -1.04
N VAL A 87 5.90 -0.27 -0.13
CA VAL A 87 6.93 -0.29 0.90
C VAL A 87 7.89 -1.41 0.52
N THR A 88 9.14 -1.07 0.26
CA THR A 88 10.13 -2.03 -0.21
C THR A 88 11.39 -1.96 0.61
N SER A 89 12.12 -3.08 0.72
CA SER A 89 13.39 -3.14 1.45
C SER A 89 14.56 -2.64 0.60
N GLU A 90 14.37 -2.45 -0.69
CA GLU A 90 15.44 -2.08 -1.60
C GLU A 90 15.00 -0.98 -2.56
N ASP A 91 15.94 -0.11 -2.90
CA ASP A 91 15.72 0.88 -3.96
C ASP A 91 16.13 0.25 -5.29
N LEU A 92 15.20 -0.44 -5.92
CA LEU A 92 15.42 -1.08 -7.21
C LEU A 92 14.92 -0.15 -8.31
N GLN A 93 15.76 0.80 -8.71
CA GLN A 93 15.37 1.87 -9.63
C GLN A 93 14.63 1.39 -10.87
N GLY A 94 15.11 0.33 -11.52
CA GLY A 94 14.44 -0.21 -12.69
C GLY A 94 13.03 -0.71 -12.37
N ASN A 95 12.87 -1.36 -11.22
CA ASN A 95 11.57 -1.85 -10.78
C ASN A 95 10.63 -0.71 -10.40
N ILE A 96 11.17 0.34 -9.78
CA ILE A 96 10.37 1.51 -9.40
C ILE A 96 9.84 2.20 -10.65
N ILE A 97 10.68 2.38 -11.67
CA ILE A 97 10.24 2.98 -12.94
C ILE A 97 9.12 2.14 -13.55
N THR A 98 9.28 0.82 -13.57
CA THR A 98 8.25 -0.09 -14.09
C THR A 98 6.95 0.06 -13.30
N ALA A 99 7.03 0.15 -11.99
CA ALA A 99 5.85 0.31 -11.13
C ALA A 99 5.16 1.66 -11.37
N ILE A 100 5.92 2.73 -11.50
CA ILE A 100 5.36 4.05 -11.78
C ILE A 100 4.61 4.03 -13.11
N LYS A 101 5.20 3.41 -14.13
CA LYS A 101 4.54 3.27 -15.43
C LYS A 101 3.27 2.42 -15.34
N ALA A 102 3.22 1.48 -14.40
CA ALA A 102 2.05 0.65 -14.16
C ALA A 102 0.98 1.36 -13.31
N GLY A 103 1.24 2.58 -12.85
CA GLY A 103 0.26 3.37 -12.12
C GLY A 103 0.49 3.47 -10.61
N LEU A 104 1.72 3.23 -10.14
CA LEU A 104 2.07 3.41 -8.73
C LEU A 104 2.02 4.90 -8.35
N ASN A 105 1.43 5.20 -7.19
CA ASN A 105 1.35 6.57 -6.71
C ASN A 105 2.66 7.02 -6.06
N ASP A 106 3.26 6.18 -5.22
CA ASP A 106 4.53 6.49 -4.60
C ASP A 106 5.12 5.22 -3.99
N TYR A 107 6.34 5.33 -3.49
CA TYR A 107 7.02 4.23 -2.81
C TYR A 107 7.82 4.78 -1.63
N ILE A 108 8.19 3.88 -0.71
CA ILE A 108 9.04 4.21 0.42
C ILE A 108 9.97 3.04 0.69
N VAL A 109 11.24 3.33 0.97
CA VAL A 109 12.27 2.30 1.20
C VAL A 109 12.44 2.07 2.70
N ARG A 110 12.43 0.81 3.10
CA ARG A 110 12.69 0.42 4.50
C ARG A 110 14.19 0.36 4.79
N PRO A 111 14.63 0.73 6.00
CA PRO A 111 13.84 1.29 7.08
C PRO A 111 13.50 2.75 6.81
N PHE A 112 12.37 3.21 7.31
CA PHE A 112 11.93 4.59 7.14
C PHE A 112 11.42 5.15 8.46
N GLU A 113 11.44 6.47 8.56
CA GLU A 113 10.90 7.18 9.72
C GLU A 113 9.43 7.51 9.53
N GLU A 114 8.72 7.65 10.63
CA GLU A 114 7.31 7.99 10.62
C GLU A 114 7.02 9.27 9.86
N TYR A 115 7.90 10.28 10.00
CA TYR A 115 7.74 11.55 9.30
C TYR A 115 7.79 11.37 7.78
N THR A 116 8.69 10.53 7.29
CA THR A 116 8.78 10.22 5.86
C THR A 116 7.48 9.57 5.37
N PHE A 117 6.94 8.64 6.16
CA PHE A 117 5.68 7.99 5.84
C PHE A 117 4.54 9.01 5.78
N LYS A 118 4.49 9.90 6.77
CA LYS A 118 3.51 10.98 6.80
C LYS A 118 3.54 11.82 5.54
N LEU A 119 4.75 12.24 5.12
CA LEU A 119 4.90 13.05 3.90
C LEU A 119 4.40 12.33 2.66
N LYS A 120 4.67 11.03 2.55
CA LYS A 120 4.20 10.24 1.42
C LYS A 120 2.68 10.16 1.38
N LEU A 121 2.05 9.95 2.53
CA LEU A 121 0.59 9.92 2.63
C LEU A 121 -0.01 11.27 2.26
N GLU A 122 0.56 12.36 2.76
CA GLU A 122 0.08 13.70 2.45
C GLU A 122 0.19 14.00 0.96
N LYS A 123 1.27 13.59 0.33
CA LYS A 123 1.47 13.77 -1.09
C LYS A 123 0.42 13.03 -1.93
N ILE A 124 0.01 11.86 -1.47
CA ILE A 124 -0.99 11.05 -2.17
C ILE A 124 -2.39 11.69 -2.06
N PHE A 125 -2.74 12.22 -0.90
CA PHE A 125 -4.11 12.68 -0.63
C PHE A 125 -4.28 14.20 -0.68
N PHE A 126 -3.20 14.94 -0.61
CA PHE A 126 -3.24 16.39 -0.57
C PHE A 126 -2.23 17.00 -1.53
#